data_f5eee5562e75fc1576bbe0b852b97d81
#
_entry.id   f5eee5562e75fc1576bbe0b852b97d81
#
_cell.length_a   1.000
_cell.length_b   1.000
_cell.length_c   1.000
_cell.angle_alpha   90.00
_cell.angle_beta   90.00
_cell.angle_gamma   90.00
#
_symmetry.space_group_name_H-M   'P 1'
#
loop_
_entity.id
_entity.type
_entity.pdbx_description
1 polymer ?
#
loop_
_entity_poly.entity_id
_entity_poly.type
_entity_poly.pdbx_seq_one_letter_code
_entity_poly.pdbx_strand_id
1 'polypeptide(L)'
;SAAAPAAATQAMSPAAVPVTAVAATTGALDWPALRKAVAGCRACSLCEGRRQTVFGVGHPRAHWLLVGEAPGEQEDVQGEPFVGAAGQLLDRMLAALGLTRAEDGPQPPERRVYIANALKCRPPRNRNPTAEEMAACAPHLQRQIELLQPRLILALGRFAVQALLRSDEPIGKLRGRVHRHAGVPLIVSYHPAYLLRSPLEKAKAWEDLCLAAGVADAGAAT
;
A
#
# COMPACT_ATOMS: atom_id res chain seq x y z
N SER A 1 -5.59 -3.77 -62.88
CA SER A 1 -5.23 -2.94 -61.75
C SER A 1 -5.21 -3.82 -60.49
N ALA A 2 -4.02 -4.12 -60.00
CA ALA A 2 -3.83 -4.88 -58.77
C ALA A 2 -3.55 -3.89 -57.63
N ALA A 3 -4.39 -3.93 -56.59
CA ALA A 3 -4.19 -3.15 -55.36
C ALA A 3 -3.19 -3.88 -54.46
N ALA A 4 -2.16 -3.15 -53.99
CA ALA A 4 -1.18 -3.66 -53.04
C ALA A 4 -1.77 -3.69 -51.62
N PRO A 5 -1.43 -4.67 -50.75
CA PRO A 5 -1.89 -4.69 -49.38
C PRO A 5 -1.13 -3.69 -48.52
N ALA A 6 -1.86 -2.90 -47.72
CA ALA A 6 -1.31 -1.98 -46.75
C ALA A 6 -0.63 -2.77 -45.60
N ALA A 7 0.65 -2.47 -45.36
CA ALA A 7 1.41 -3.03 -44.24
C ALA A 7 0.89 -2.47 -42.94
N ALA A 8 0.33 -3.32 -42.08
CA ALA A 8 -0.03 -2.99 -40.70
C ALA A 8 1.24 -2.84 -39.85
N THR A 9 1.55 -1.63 -39.44
CA THR A 9 2.63 -1.34 -38.49
C THR A 9 2.22 -1.87 -37.12
N GLN A 10 2.78 -3.00 -36.72
CA GLN A 10 2.63 -3.52 -35.35
C GLN A 10 3.39 -2.58 -34.40
N ALA A 11 2.65 -1.88 -33.56
CA ALA A 11 3.23 -1.12 -32.45
C ALA A 11 3.86 -2.11 -31.46
N MET A 12 5.19 -2.05 -31.35
CA MET A 12 5.93 -2.84 -30.33
C MET A 12 5.53 -2.34 -28.94
N SER A 13 4.85 -3.19 -28.17
CA SER A 13 4.67 -2.97 -26.73
C SER A 13 6.05 -2.89 -26.05
N PRO A 14 6.29 -1.90 -25.19
CA PRO A 14 7.56 -1.81 -24.47
C PRO A 14 7.73 -3.03 -23.57
N ALA A 15 8.88 -3.71 -23.71
CA ALA A 15 9.21 -4.90 -22.92
C ALA A 15 9.15 -4.58 -21.42
N ALA A 16 8.47 -5.43 -20.65
CA ALA A 16 8.38 -5.31 -19.19
C ALA A 16 9.79 -5.39 -18.58
N VAL A 17 10.13 -4.44 -17.70
CA VAL A 17 11.42 -4.41 -17.00
C VAL A 17 11.45 -5.57 -15.99
N PRO A 18 12.50 -6.41 -15.95
CA PRO A 18 12.59 -7.52 -15.00
C PRO A 18 12.49 -7.04 -13.55
N VAL A 19 11.79 -7.77 -12.68
CA VAL A 19 11.60 -7.46 -11.24
C VAL A 19 12.93 -7.24 -10.52
N THR A 20 13.97 -8.02 -10.89
CA THR A 20 15.34 -7.89 -10.36
C THR A 20 15.98 -6.56 -10.70
N ALA A 21 15.70 -5.98 -11.86
CA ALA A 21 16.21 -4.67 -12.25
C ALA A 21 15.53 -3.54 -11.47
N VAL A 22 14.23 -3.65 -11.18
CA VAL A 22 13.51 -2.68 -10.33
C VAL A 22 14.04 -2.71 -8.90
N ALA A 23 14.25 -3.89 -8.32
CA ALA A 23 14.80 -4.05 -6.98
C ALA A 23 16.22 -3.44 -6.85
N ALA A 24 17.09 -3.68 -7.83
CA ALA A 24 18.46 -3.15 -7.83
C ALA A 24 18.49 -1.62 -7.90
N THR A 25 17.53 -1.01 -8.61
CA THR A 25 17.49 0.47 -8.78
C THR A 25 16.80 1.19 -7.62
N THR A 26 15.87 0.54 -6.90
CA THR A 26 15.14 1.20 -5.80
C THR A 26 15.90 1.19 -4.47
N GLY A 27 16.75 0.22 -4.22
CA GLY A 27 17.41 0.00 -2.92
C GLY A 27 18.30 1.15 -2.39
N ALA A 28 18.79 2.03 -3.27
CA ALA A 28 19.62 3.17 -2.89
C ALA A 28 18.87 4.54 -2.92
N LEU A 29 17.59 4.56 -3.31
CA LEU A 29 16.85 5.81 -3.49
C LEU A 29 16.40 6.41 -2.13
N ASP A 30 16.50 7.74 -1.99
CA ASP A 30 15.82 8.51 -0.94
C ASP A 30 14.32 8.74 -1.27
N TRP A 31 13.58 9.43 -0.38
CA TRP A 31 12.14 9.69 -0.57
C TRP A 31 11.82 10.41 -1.90
N PRO A 32 12.47 11.54 -2.25
CA PRO A 32 12.22 12.26 -3.51
C PRO A 32 12.52 11.39 -4.74
N ALA A 33 13.66 10.71 -4.74
CA ALA A 33 14.08 9.87 -5.85
C ALA A 33 13.16 8.64 -6.02
N LEU A 34 12.74 8.02 -4.92
CA LEU A 34 11.79 6.91 -4.94
C LEU A 34 10.42 7.35 -5.48
N ARG A 35 9.90 8.51 -5.05
CA ARG A 35 8.65 9.08 -5.56
C ARG A 35 8.73 9.30 -7.08
N LYS A 36 9.84 9.85 -7.56
CA LYS A 36 10.07 10.04 -9.01
C LYS A 36 10.15 8.70 -9.75
N ALA A 37 10.84 7.72 -9.20
CA ALA A 37 10.95 6.38 -9.79
C ALA A 37 9.57 5.69 -9.88
N VAL A 38 8.74 5.77 -8.83
CA VAL A 38 7.37 5.24 -8.84
C VAL A 38 6.51 5.96 -9.87
N ALA A 39 6.58 7.29 -9.98
CA ALA A 39 5.82 8.06 -10.96
C ALA A 39 6.13 7.63 -12.40
N GLY A 40 7.40 7.36 -12.71
CA GLY A 40 7.86 6.89 -14.03
C GLY A 40 7.83 5.38 -14.24
N CYS A 41 7.38 4.58 -13.25
CA CYS A 41 7.47 3.13 -13.29
C CYS A 41 6.66 2.52 -14.44
N ARG A 42 7.27 1.57 -15.17
CA ARG A 42 6.67 0.77 -16.26
C ARG A 42 6.94 -0.74 -16.10
N ALA A 43 7.10 -1.21 -14.87
CA ALA A 43 7.49 -2.60 -14.60
C ALA A 43 6.37 -3.63 -14.84
N CYS A 44 5.12 -3.21 -14.97
CA CYS A 44 3.98 -4.09 -15.26
C CYS A 44 2.91 -3.34 -16.08
N SER A 45 1.95 -4.09 -16.62
CA SER A 45 0.87 -3.59 -17.48
C SER A 45 -0.05 -2.55 -16.83
N LEU A 46 -0.09 -2.46 -15.49
CA LEU A 46 -0.90 -1.46 -14.79
C LEU A 46 -0.51 -0.02 -15.12
N CYS A 47 0.72 0.21 -15.62
CA CYS A 47 1.16 1.53 -16.03
C CYS A 47 0.40 2.08 -17.25
N GLU A 48 -0.24 1.22 -18.06
CA GLU A 48 -0.94 1.61 -19.27
C GLU A 48 -2.33 2.20 -18.99
N GLY A 49 -2.99 1.71 -17.94
CA GLY A 49 -4.38 2.06 -17.62
C GLY A 49 -4.55 3.07 -16.46
N ARG A 50 -3.49 3.41 -15.75
CA ARG A 50 -3.56 4.37 -14.64
C ARG A 50 -3.63 5.81 -15.14
N ARG A 51 -4.29 6.68 -14.41
CA ARG A 51 -4.16 8.14 -14.60
C ARG A 51 -2.85 8.63 -13.99
N GLN A 52 -2.55 8.19 -12.77
CA GLN A 52 -1.30 8.48 -12.08
C GLN A 52 -0.95 7.36 -11.09
N THR A 53 0.24 7.41 -10.53
CA THR A 53 0.66 6.54 -9.46
C THR A 53 0.19 7.08 -8.11
N VAL A 54 -0.15 6.18 -7.19
CA VAL A 54 -0.46 6.50 -5.81
C VAL A 54 0.71 6.07 -4.93
N PHE A 55 1.59 7.02 -4.64
CA PHE A 55 2.83 6.74 -3.93
C PHE A 55 2.58 6.35 -2.46
N GLY A 56 1.82 7.17 -1.77
CA GLY A 56 1.51 7.10 -0.35
C GLY A 56 1.29 8.51 0.20
N VAL A 57 0.77 8.60 1.44
CA VAL A 57 0.49 9.86 2.13
C VAL A 57 0.83 9.74 3.61
N GLY A 58 1.27 10.82 4.22
CA GLY A 58 1.60 10.91 5.64
C GLY A 58 3.03 11.34 5.89
N HIS A 59 3.36 11.50 7.15
CA HIS A 59 4.66 12.03 7.56
C HIS A 59 5.80 11.01 7.33
N PRO A 60 6.94 11.40 6.74
CA PRO A 60 8.03 10.48 6.39
C PRO A 60 8.80 9.90 7.61
N ARG A 61 8.47 10.35 8.82
CA ARG A 61 8.97 9.80 10.10
C ARG A 61 7.84 9.30 10.97
N ALA A 62 6.72 8.90 10.40
CA ALA A 62 5.59 8.33 11.14
C ALA A 62 6.00 6.99 11.77
N HIS A 63 5.56 6.75 13.00
CA HIS A 63 5.81 5.46 13.67
C HIS A 63 4.91 4.33 13.14
N TRP A 64 3.79 4.68 12.52
CA TRP A 64 2.83 3.72 12.00
C TRP A 64 2.87 3.69 10.47
N LEU A 65 3.02 2.50 9.91
CA LEU A 65 2.80 2.25 8.49
C LEU A 65 1.51 1.45 8.30
N LEU A 66 0.57 2.00 7.55
CA LEU A 66 -0.63 1.29 7.12
C LEU A 66 -0.44 0.84 5.68
N VAL A 67 -0.68 -0.43 5.41
CA VAL A 67 -0.55 -0.99 4.06
C VAL A 67 -1.88 -1.56 3.60
N GLY A 68 -2.42 -1.00 2.52
CA GLY A 68 -3.59 -1.51 1.80
C GLY A 68 -3.21 -2.35 0.59
N GLU A 69 -4.20 -2.64 -0.25
CA GLU A 69 -4.07 -3.47 -1.45
C GLU A 69 -3.54 -2.68 -2.65
N ALA A 70 -4.37 -1.81 -3.20
CA ALA A 70 -4.16 -1.08 -4.44
C ALA A 70 -5.01 0.19 -4.48
N PRO A 71 -4.66 1.18 -5.32
CA PRO A 71 -5.51 2.32 -5.57
C PRO A 71 -6.84 1.92 -6.20
N GLY A 72 -7.93 2.54 -5.75
CA GLY A 72 -9.23 2.53 -6.40
C GLY A 72 -9.35 3.67 -7.42
N GLU A 73 -10.57 3.91 -7.88
CA GLU A 73 -10.84 4.95 -8.89
C GLU A 73 -10.59 6.36 -8.39
N GLN A 74 -11.02 6.67 -7.17
CA GLN A 74 -10.83 7.99 -6.58
C GLN A 74 -9.36 8.25 -6.29
N GLU A 75 -8.63 7.23 -5.82
CA GLU A 75 -7.21 7.28 -5.55
C GLU A 75 -6.41 7.50 -6.85
N ASP A 76 -6.77 6.83 -7.95
CA ASP A 76 -6.13 7.00 -9.26
C ASP A 76 -6.32 8.42 -9.82
N VAL A 77 -7.47 9.05 -9.52
CA VAL A 77 -7.76 10.45 -9.90
C VAL A 77 -6.99 11.45 -9.02
N GLN A 78 -6.96 11.23 -7.70
CA GLN A 78 -6.42 12.20 -6.74
C GLN A 78 -4.92 12.02 -6.45
N GLY A 79 -4.37 10.80 -6.71
CA GLY A 79 -2.96 10.49 -6.45
C GLY A 79 -2.64 10.15 -4.99
N GLU A 80 -3.66 10.06 -4.11
CA GLU A 80 -3.50 9.71 -2.71
C GLU A 80 -4.24 8.44 -2.33
N PRO A 81 -3.70 7.59 -1.42
CA PRO A 81 -4.35 6.37 -0.98
C PRO A 81 -5.52 6.67 -0.04
N PHE A 82 -6.55 5.84 -0.11
CA PHE A 82 -7.68 5.89 0.82
C PHE A 82 -8.39 7.26 0.86
N VAL A 83 -8.81 7.78 -0.28
CA VAL A 83 -9.59 9.03 -0.41
C VAL A 83 -11.08 8.78 -0.60
N GLY A 84 -11.51 7.58 -1.01
CA GLY A 84 -12.91 7.21 -1.14
C GLY A 84 -13.59 6.84 0.19
N ALA A 85 -14.78 6.23 0.13
CA ALA A 85 -15.56 5.85 1.32
C ALA A 85 -14.79 4.94 2.30
N ALA A 86 -13.95 4.02 1.78
CA ALA A 86 -13.07 3.18 2.60
C ALA A 86 -12.03 4.02 3.36
N GLY A 87 -11.51 5.06 2.73
CA GLY A 87 -10.57 6.00 3.34
C GLY A 87 -11.22 6.84 4.44
N GLN A 88 -12.43 7.34 4.21
CA GLN A 88 -13.20 8.08 5.23
C GLN A 88 -13.45 7.22 6.47
N LEU A 89 -13.74 5.93 6.30
CA LEU A 89 -13.86 5.02 7.44
C LEU A 89 -12.49 4.85 8.15
N LEU A 90 -11.42 4.66 7.39
CA LEU A 90 -10.07 4.55 7.96
C LEU A 90 -9.69 5.80 8.76
N ASP A 91 -9.96 6.98 8.24
CA ASP A 91 -9.67 8.25 8.94
C ASP A 91 -10.41 8.36 10.27
N ARG A 92 -11.68 7.94 10.32
CA ARG A 92 -12.44 7.90 11.58
C ARG A 92 -11.88 6.88 12.58
N MET A 93 -11.42 5.73 12.09
CA MET A 93 -10.77 4.71 12.92
C MET A 93 -9.45 5.23 13.50
N LEU A 94 -8.64 5.93 12.70
CA LEU A 94 -7.39 6.55 13.14
C LEU A 94 -7.65 7.68 14.13
N ALA A 95 -8.60 8.56 13.85
CA ALA A 95 -8.97 9.67 14.74
C ALA A 95 -9.44 9.18 16.12
N ALA A 96 -10.14 8.03 16.18
CA ALA A 96 -10.55 7.41 17.44
C ALA A 96 -9.36 6.94 18.31
N LEU A 97 -8.19 6.69 17.68
CA LEU A 97 -6.91 6.41 18.37
C LEU A 97 -6.04 7.67 18.59
N GLY A 98 -6.53 8.85 18.18
CA GLY A 98 -5.73 10.09 18.20
C GLY A 98 -4.60 10.09 17.16
N LEU A 99 -4.73 9.31 16.08
CA LEU A 99 -3.78 9.23 14.99
C LEU A 99 -4.21 10.09 13.79
N THR A 100 -3.25 10.58 13.01
CA THR A 100 -3.52 11.38 11.81
C THR A 100 -2.60 11.01 10.66
N ARG A 101 -3.12 11.08 9.42
CA ARG A 101 -2.31 11.00 8.20
C ARG A 101 -1.77 12.35 7.73
N ALA A 102 -2.09 13.44 8.41
CA ALA A 102 -1.59 14.76 8.05
C ALA A 102 -0.06 14.77 8.01
N GLU A 103 0.51 15.24 6.90
CA GLU A 103 1.95 15.37 6.73
C GLU A 103 2.51 16.46 7.64
N ASP A 104 1.77 17.56 7.74
CA ASP A 104 2.09 18.73 8.58
C ASP A 104 1.28 18.76 9.88
N GLY A 105 1.65 19.67 10.78
CA GLY A 105 0.92 19.94 12.02
C GLY A 105 1.71 19.63 13.29
N PRO A 106 1.13 19.89 14.47
CA PRO A 106 1.83 19.81 15.76
C PRO A 106 1.99 18.37 16.30
N GLN A 107 1.35 17.39 15.68
CA GLN A 107 1.35 16.01 16.19
C GLN A 107 2.76 15.40 16.12
N PRO A 108 3.21 14.72 17.19
CA PRO A 108 4.50 14.05 17.18
C PRO A 108 4.47 12.76 16.33
N PRO A 109 5.63 12.21 15.94
CA PRO A 109 5.72 11.01 15.08
C PRO A 109 4.90 9.81 15.56
N GLU A 110 4.75 9.63 16.87
CA GLU A 110 3.97 8.56 17.53
C GLU A 110 2.48 8.64 17.19
N ARG A 111 1.98 9.84 16.92
CA ARG A 111 0.58 10.13 16.58
C ARG A 111 0.37 10.29 15.07
N ARG A 112 1.38 10.02 14.27
CA ARG A 112 1.32 10.11 12.81
C ARG A 112 1.35 8.74 12.17
N VAL A 113 0.65 8.64 11.05
CA VAL A 113 0.67 7.46 10.20
C VAL A 113 1.21 7.81 8.81
N TYR A 114 1.86 6.83 8.19
CA TYR A 114 2.10 6.81 6.75
C TYR A 114 1.23 5.71 6.14
N ILE A 115 0.51 6.04 5.08
CA ILE A 115 -0.41 5.11 4.40
C ILE A 115 0.12 4.84 3.00
N ALA A 116 0.27 3.57 2.67
CA ALA A 116 0.66 3.11 1.34
C ALA A 116 -0.19 1.91 0.91
N ASN A 117 -0.06 1.50 -0.34
CA ASN A 117 -0.63 0.27 -0.85
C ASN A 117 0.49 -0.67 -1.34
N ALA A 118 0.20 -1.97 -1.41
CA ALA A 118 1.07 -2.97 -2.02
C ALA A 118 1.32 -2.63 -3.50
N LEU A 119 0.27 -2.24 -4.23
CA LEU A 119 0.40 -1.70 -5.59
C LEU A 119 0.35 -0.18 -5.61
N LYS A 120 1.11 0.43 -6.54
CA LYS A 120 1.13 1.89 -6.76
C LYS A 120 0.23 2.35 -7.91
N CYS A 121 -0.38 1.42 -8.62
CA CYS A 121 -1.25 1.66 -9.78
C CYS A 121 -2.59 0.95 -9.58
N ARG A 122 -3.67 1.56 -10.09
CA ARG A 122 -5.03 0.98 -10.07
C ARG A 122 -5.14 -0.20 -11.03
N PRO A 123 -5.57 -1.39 -10.58
CA PRO A 123 -5.95 -2.46 -11.48
C PRO A 123 -7.22 -2.13 -12.28
N PRO A 124 -7.34 -2.56 -13.55
CA PRO A 124 -8.52 -2.29 -14.37
C PRO A 124 -9.82 -2.73 -13.68
N ARG A 125 -10.80 -1.83 -13.61
CA ARG A 125 -12.12 -2.05 -12.95
C ARG A 125 -12.01 -2.51 -11.49
N ASN A 126 -10.93 -2.13 -10.80
CA ASN A 126 -10.63 -2.52 -9.41
C ASN A 126 -10.63 -4.05 -9.20
N ARG A 127 -10.16 -4.83 -10.21
CA ARG A 127 -9.97 -6.27 -10.01
C ARG A 127 -8.85 -6.55 -9.01
N ASN A 128 -8.80 -7.76 -8.51
CA ASN A 128 -7.70 -8.19 -7.66
C ASN A 128 -6.35 -8.08 -8.41
N PRO A 129 -5.26 -7.74 -7.70
CA PRO A 129 -3.90 -7.82 -8.21
C PRO A 129 -3.52 -9.22 -8.69
N THR A 130 -2.67 -9.32 -9.72
CA THR A 130 -2.02 -10.59 -10.07
C THR A 130 -0.71 -10.77 -9.29
N ALA A 131 -0.20 -12.00 -9.25
CA ALA A 131 1.07 -12.30 -8.59
C ALA A 131 2.24 -11.52 -9.24
N GLU A 132 2.24 -11.40 -10.58
CA GLU A 132 3.25 -10.68 -11.34
C GLU A 132 3.21 -9.17 -11.03
N GLU A 133 2.02 -8.58 -10.93
CA GLU A 133 1.83 -7.16 -10.58
C GLU A 133 2.33 -6.89 -9.16
N MET A 134 1.99 -7.78 -8.22
CA MET A 134 2.49 -7.71 -6.83
C MET A 134 4.00 -7.81 -6.77
N ALA A 135 4.61 -8.76 -7.47
CA ALA A 135 6.05 -8.95 -7.52
C ALA A 135 6.77 -7.75 -8.13
N ALA A 136 6.26 -7.21 -9.25
CA ALA A 136 6.83 -6.05 -9.92
C ALA A 136 6.78 -4.77 -9.06
N CYS A 137 5.74 -4.62 -8.21
CA CYS A 137 5.55 -3.44 -7.36
C CYS A 137 6.21 -3.55 -5.98
N ALA A 138 6.50 -4.78 -5.51
CA ALA A 138 7.04 -5.05 -4.18
C ALA A 138 8.31 -4.24 -3.81
N PRO A 139 9.29 -4.01 -4.72
CA PRO A 139 10.49 -3.23 -4.39
C PRO A 139 10.19 -1.81 -3.94
N HIS A 140 9.13 -1.19 -4.47
CA HIS A 140 8.74 0.17 -4.07
C HIS A 140 8.21 0.22 -2.63
N LEU A 141 7.35 -0.72 -2.24
CA LEU A 141 6.84 -0.82 -0.87
C LEU A 141 7.98 -1.16 0.09
N GLN A 142 8.84 -2.13 -0.27
CA GLN A 142 9.99 -2.51 0.55
C GLN A 142 10.88 -1.28 0.83
N ARG A 143 11.19 -0.48 -0.21
CA ARG A 143 12.00 0.72 -0.03
C ARG A 143 11.32 1.77 0.84
N GLN A 144 10.00 1.93 0.73
CA GLN A 144 9.25 2.82 1.63
C GLN A 144 9.34 2.37 3.09
N ILE A 145 9.27 1.07 3.38
CA ILE A 145 9.43 0.52 4.73
C ILE A 145 10.84 0.83 5.27
N GLU A 146 11.88 0.63 4.46
CA GLU A 146 13.28 0.90 4.82
C GLU A 146 13.54 2.39 5.13
N LEU A 147 12.95 3.29 4.34
CA LEU A 147 13.11 4.72 4.53
C LEU A 147 12.29 5.27 5.71
N LEU A 148 11.08 4.74 5.90
CA LEU A 148 10.17 5.15 6.97
C LEU A 148 10.66 4.64 8.34
N GLN A 149 11.23 3.44 8.39
CA GLN A 149 11.61 2.74 9.62
C GLN A 149 10.46 2.74 10.66
N PRO A 150 9.28 2.22 10.29
CA PRO A 150 8.13 2.28 11.17
C PRO A 150 8.35 1.41 12.41
N ARG A 151 7.75 1.80 13.53
CA ARG A 151 7.73 0.98 14.76
C ARG A 151 6.62 -0.07 14.73
N LEU A 152 5.62 0.14 13.89
CA LEU A 152 4.49 -0.76 13.70
C LEU A 152 3.99 -0.73 12.26
N ILE A 153 3.63 -1.91 11.75
CA ILE A 153 2.95 -2.06 10.46
C ILE A 153 1.53 -2.59 10.72
N LEU A 154 0.52 -1.95 10.12
CA LEU A 154 -0.86 -2.43 10.09
C LEU A 154 -1.19 -2.89 8.66
N ALA A 155 -1.33 -4.20 8.46
CA ALA A 155 -1.68 -4.80 7.17
C ALA A 155 -3.20 -4.89 7.04
N LEU A 156 -3.76 -4.16 6.07
CA LEU A 156 -5.19 -4.03 5.84
C LEU A 156 -5.65 -4.93 4.68
N GLY A 157 -6.15 -6.12 5.01
CA GLY A 157 -6.71 -7.07 4.06
C GLY A 157 -5.70 -8.02 3.43
N ARG A 158 -6.22 -8.95 2.60
CA ARG A 158 -5.48 -10.11 2.08
C ARG A 158 -4.22 -9.74 1.30
N PHE A 159 -4.30 -8.78 0.39
CA PHE A 159 -3.16 -8.45 -0.48
C PHE A 159 -2.03 -7.73 0.25
N ALA A 160 -2.34 -6.94 1.29
CA ALA A 160 -1.32 -6.41 2.19
C ALA A 160 -0.62 -7.55 2.96
N VAL A 161 -1.37 -8.55 3.42
CA VAL A 161 -0.83 -9.75 4.08
C VAL A 161 0.07 -10.54 3.13
N GLN A 162 -0.38 -10.80 1.89
CA GLN A 162 0.44 -11.48 0.88
C GLN A 162 1.74 -10.72 0.60
N ALA A 163 1.68 -9.39 0.46
CA ALA A 163 2.86 -8.56 0.22
C ALA A 163 3.88 -8.60 1.37
N LEU A 164 3.41 -8.63 2.62
CA LEU A 164 4.26 -8.46 3.81
C LEU A 164 4.60 -9.78 4.49
N LEU A 165 3.65 -10.71 4.59
CA LEU A 165 3.83 -11.99 5.29
C LEU A 165 3.99 -13.18 4.34
N ARG A 166 3.78 -12.99 3.02
CA ARG A 166 3.79 -14.07 2.01
C ARG A 166 2.85 -15.23 2.39
N SER A 167 1.70 -14.89 2.98
CA SER A 167 0.70 -15.84 3.46
C SER A 167 -0.62 -15.67 2.71
N ASP A 168 -1.26 -16.79 2.39
CA ASP A 168 -2.60 -16.86 1.80
C ASP A 168 -3.66 -17.24 2.83
N GLU A 169 -3.30 -17.34 4.10
CA GLU A 169 -4.24 -17.66 5.16
C GLU A 169 -5.35 -16.61 5.28
N PRO A 170 -6.58 -17.02 5.61
CA PRO A 170 -7.69 -16.09 5.85
C PRO A 170 -7.35 -15.08 6.95
N ILE A 171 -7.76 -13.82 6.76
CA ILE A 171 -7.55 -12.73 7.73
C ILE A 171 -8.04 -13.13 9.14
N GLY A 172 -9.17 -13.82 9.24
CA GLY A 172 -9.71 -14.28 10.52
C GLY A 172 -8.79 -15.20 11.33
N LYS A 173 -7.83 -15.89 10.68
CA LYS A 173 -6.80 -16.69 11.35
C LYS A 173 -5.55 -15.91 11.72
N LEU A 174 -5.27 -14.82 10.99
CA LEU A 174 -4.06 -14.01 11.16
C LEU A 174 -4.26 -12.82 12.10
N ARG A 175 -5.50 -12.29 12.21
CA ARG A 175 -5.80 -11.17 13.09
C ARG A 175 -5.69 -11.51 14.58
N GLY A 176 -5.68 -10.49 15.43
CA GLY A 176 -5.70 -10.64 16.89
C GLY A 176 -4.38 -11.11 17.51
N ARG A 177 -3.28 -11.11 16.75
CA ARG A 177 -1.93 -11.47 17.21
C ARG A 177 -0.86 -10.63 16.52
N VAL A 178 0.31 -10.56 17.14
CA VAL A 178 1.47 -9.85 16.62
C VAL A 178 2.27 -10.77 15.69
N HIS A 179 2.44 -10.32 14.45
CA HIS A 179 3.37 -10.87 13.47
C HIS A 179 4.62 -9.99 13.38
N ARG A 180 5.56 -10.34 12.49
CA ARG A 180 6.73 -9.51 12.19
C ARG A 180 7.03 -9.48 10.70
N HIS A 181 7.41 -8.31 10.20
CA HIS A 181 7.97 -8.11 8.87
C HIS A 181 9.33 -7.45 9.01
N ALA A 182 10.40 -8.10 8.56
CA ALA A 182 11.77 -7.61 8.68
C ALA A 182 12.11 -7.08 10.11
N GLY A 183 11.65 -7.78 11.15
CA GLY A 183 11.85 -7.40 12.55
C GLY A 183 10.82 -6.42 13.12
N VAL A 184 10.09 -5.68 12.28
CA VAL A 184 9.06 -4.72 12.69
C VAL A 184 7.78 -5.46 13.10
N PRO A 185 7.16 -5.16 14.26
CA PRO A 185 5.85 -5.68 14.63
C PRO A 185 4.80 -5.38 13.57
N LEU A 186 3.97 -6.38 13.25
CA LEU A 186 2.93 -6.28 12.25
C LEU A 186 1.61 -6.84 12.79
N ILE A 187 0.56 -6.05 12.68
CA ILE A 187 -0.82 -6.45 13.02
C ILE A 187 -1.61 -6.59 11.72
N VAL A 188 -2.40 -7.66 11.63
CA VAL A 188 -3.31 -7.90 10.50
C VAL A 188 -4.71 -7.48 10.89
N SER A 189 -5.40 -6.75 10.00
CA SER A 189 -6.81 -6.41 10.17
C SER A 189 -7.57 -6.45 8.85
N TYR A 190 -8.89 -6.31 8.93
CA TYR A 190 -9.75 -6.24 7.76
C TYR A 190 -9.55 -4.95 6.99
N HIS A 191 -9.65 -5.02 5.67
CA HIS A 191 -9.62 -3.83 4.81
C HIS A 191 -10.87 -2.96 5.04
N PRO A 192 -10.77 -1.63 5.13
CA PRO A 192 -11.93 -0.75 5.37
C PRO A 192 -13.06 -0.94 4.35
N ALA A 193 -12.76 -1.20 3.07
CA ALA A 193 -13.78 -1.50 2.08
C ALA A 193 -14.58 -2.78 2.38
N TYR A 194 -13.98 -3.77 3.03
CA TYR A 194 -14.69 -4.95 3.51
C TYR A 194 -15.61 -4.59 4.69
N LEU A 195 -15.16 -3.77 5.61
CA LEU A 195 -15.94 -3.33 6.79
C LEU A 195 -17.17 -2.50 6.42
N LEU A 196 -17.15 -1.81 5.27
CA LEU A 196 -18.33 -1.11 4.74
C LEU A 196 -19.42 -2.10 4.29
N ARG A 197 -19.04 -3.26 3.77
CA ARG A 197 -19.97 -4.32 3.33
C ARG A 197 -20.34 -5.29 4.46
N SER A 198 -19.53 -5.37 5.51
CA SER A 198 -19.68 -6.29 6.63
C SER A 198 -19.55 -5.53 7.96
N PRO A 199 -20.57 -4.72 8.34
CA PRO A 199 -20.47 -3.83 9.51
C PRO A 199 -20.23 -4.54 10.84
N LEU A 200 -20.68 -5.78 10.98
CA LEU A 200 -20.47 -6.60 12.19
C LEU A 200 -18.99 -6.91 12.45
N GLU A 201 -18.15 -6.90 11.42
CA GLU A 201 -16.71 -7.14 11.55
C GLU A 201 -15.94 -5.90 12.06
N LYS A 202 -16.60 -4.74 12.19
CA LYS A 202 -15.96 -3.52 12.71
C LYS A 202 -15.46 -3.69 14.15
N ALA A 203 -16.17 -4.44 14.98
CA ALA A 203 -15.74 -4.71 16.34
C ALA A 203 -14.39 -5.43 16.37
N LYS A 204 -14.21 -6.44 15.53
CA LYS A 204 -12.95 -7.18 15.39
C LYS A 204 -11.83 -6.30 14.87
N ALA A 205 -12.11 -5.44 13.87
CA ALA A 205 -11.11 -4.48 13.39
C ALA A 205 -10.70 -3.48 14.47
N TRP A 206 -11.63 -3.09 15.35
CA TRP A 206 -11.32 -2.25 16.51
C TRP A 206 -10.42 -2.94 17.52
N GLU A 207 -10.66 -4.22 17.82
CA GLU A 207 -9.75 -5.04 18.64
C GLU A 207 -8.33 -5.08 18.07
N ASP A 208 -8.19 -5.24 16.73
CA ASP A 208 -6.90 -5.23 16.05
C ASP A 208 -6.18 -3.89 16.20
N LEU A 209 -6.93 -2.78 16.09
CA LEU A 209 -6.41 -1.43 16.27
C LEU A 209 -5.97 -1.17 17.72
N CYS A 210 -6.74 -1.63 18.71
CA CYS A 210 -6.35 -1.54 20.12
C CYS A 210 -5.07 -2.35 20.40
N LEU A 211 -4.96 -3.56 19.82
CA LEU A 211 -3.74 -4.36 19.91
C LEU A 211 -2.55 -3.62 19.28
N ALA A 212 -2.75 -3.02 18.11
CA ALA A 212 -1.73 -2.25 17.41
C ALA A 212 -1.26 -1.06 18.26
N ALA A 213 -2.19 -0.32 18.90
CA ALA A 213 -1.86 0.78 19.78
C ALA A 213 -1.03 0.32 20.98
N GLY A 214 -1.43 -0.75 21.65
CA GLY A 214 -0.67 -1.32 22.78
C GLY A 214 0.75 -1.74 22.39
N VAL A 215 0.94 -2.31 21.19
CA VAL A 215 2.28 -2.69 20.68
C VAL A 215 3.12 -1.46 20.38
N ALA A 216 2.54 -0.42 19.77
CA ALA A 216 3.25 0.82 19.44
C ALA A 216 3.70 1.57 20.70
N ASP A 217 2.84 1.65 21.72
CA ASP A 217 3.14 2.30 22.99
C ASP A 217 4.24 1.55 23.79
N ALA A 218 4.20 0.21 23.81
CA ALA A 218 5.24 -0.60 24.46
C ALA A 218 6.62 -0.41 23.79
N GLY A 219 6.67 -0.25 22.48
CA GLY A 219 7.92 0.01 21.74
C GLY A 219 8.45 1.44 21.90
N ALA A 220 7.68 2.36 22.47
CA ALA A 220 8.11 3.72 22.77
C ALA A 220 8.81 3.85 24.14
N ALA A 221 8.66 2.84 25.01
CA ALA A 221 9.21 2.83 26.37
C ALA A 221 10.62 2.20 26.48
N THR A 222 11.15 1.68 25.36
CA THR A 222 12.50 1.09 25.23
C THR A 222 13.39 1.95 24.35
#